data_37e66fa73fcc87cb1e70d637885952b8
#
_entry.id   37e66fa73fcc87cb1e70d637885952b8
#
_cell.length_a   1.000
_cell.length_b   1.000
_cell.length_c   1.000
_cell.angle_alpha   90.00
_cell.angle_beta   90.00
_cell.angle_gamma   90.00
#
_symmetry.space_group_name_H-M   'P 1'
#
loop_
_entity.id
_entity.type
_entity.pdbx_description
1 polymer ?
#
loop_
_entity_poly.entity_id
_entity_poly.type
_entity_poly.pdbx_seq_one_letter_code
_entity_poly.pdbx_strand_id
1 'polypeptide(L)'
;AVYVFLFLCITAGEYIFWGEFGVRYNFIAVDYLVYTHEVIGNIMESYAIVPLVGATLLLTAGIIFLQSRHYRMNVTRLYGAKLLIVHLSLYAVFATGAYFILWGTHTLQSDNQYVTQLEQNGACDFVIAFQGNKLEYDKFYAMLPQKECVRLYRQLSGLDSDGRKTIGDSLRAQRPNIVLITVESLSADFLTRYGNRQNLTPQLDRLMQGSLVFDSLYAAGNRTVRGLEALSLCLPPSAGESIIKRKANRMGGLSVGSVLSHLGYRAQFIYGGDSYFDNMGDFFSHNGYEVIDRKSIPDNQVTF
;
A
#
# COMPACT_ATOMS: atom_id res chain seq x y z
N ALA A 1 -26.44 -4.22 19.32
CA ALA A 1 -25.97 -5.38 18.53
C ALA A 1 -24.94 -4.96 17.49
N VAL A 2 -25.33 -4.17 16.49
CA VAL A 2 -24.47 -3.78 15.36
C VAL A 2 -23.18 -3.12 15.82
N TYR A 3 -23.24 -2.14 16.70
CA TYR A 3 -22.04 -1.46 17.22
C TYR A 3 -21.05 -2.40 17.93
N VAL A 4 -21.57 -3.34 18.74
CA VAL A 4 -20.72 -4.30 19.45
C VAL A 4 -20.04 -5.22 18.45
N PHE A 5 -20.77 -5.70 17.47
CA PHE A 5 -20.22 -6.55 16.41
C PHE A 5 -19.13 -5.82 15.61
N LEU A 6 -19.41 -4.61 15.14
CA LEU A 6 -18.44 -3.81 14.39
C LEU A 6 -17.19 -3.50 15.23
N PHE A 7 -17.37 -3.16 16.50
CA PHE A 7 -16.24 -2.92 17.40
C PHE A 7 -15.34 -4.15 17.54
N LEU A 8 -15.95 -5.32 17.75
CA LEU A 8 -15.19 -6.58 17.84
C LEU A 8 -14.51 -6.94 16.51
N CYS A 9 -15.17 -6.70 15.37
CA CYS A 9 -14.56 -6.91 14.06
C CYS A 9 -13.36 -5.99 13.84
N ILE A 10 -13.48 -4.70 14.17
CA ILE A 10 -12.38 -3.74 14.04
C ILE A 10 -11.21 -4.15 14.93
N THR A 11 -11.48 -4.54 16.18
CA THR A 11 -10.44 -4.96 17.12
C THR A 11 -9.73 -6.24 16.67
N ALA A 12 -10.49 -7.24 16.19
CA ALA A 12 -9.91 -8.47 15.66
C ALA A 12 -9.10 -8.22 14.39
N GLY A 13 -9.62 -7.38 13.50
CA GLY A 13 -8.93 -6.99 12.26
C GLY A 13 -7.64 -6.22 12.56
N GLU A 14 -7.65 -5.31 13.54
CA GLU A 14 -6.47 -4.56 13.95
C GLU A 14 -5.39 -5.48 14.55
N TYR A 15 -5.79 -6.47 15.34
CA TYR A 15 -4.87 -7.47 15.89
C TYR A 15 -4.17 -8.28 14.79
N ILE A 16 -4.93 -8.74 13.79
CA ILE A 16 -4.39 -9.46 12.64
C ILE A 16 -3.46 -8.54 11.83
N PHE A 17 -3.89 -7.31 11.56
CA PHE A 17 -3.13 -6.32 10.82
C PHE A 17 -1.79 -5.99 11.52
N TRP A 18 -1.80 -5.85 12.84
CA TRP A 18 -0.59 -5.68 13.62
C TRP A 18 0.36 -6.88 13.51
N GLY A 19 -0.17 -8.09 13.56
CA GLY A 19 0.61 -9.32 13.39
C GLY A 19 1.32 -9.38 12.04
N GLU A 20 0.68 -8.87 10.99
CA GLU A 20 1.18 -8.90 9.61
C GLU A 20 2.16 -7.76 9.31
N PHE A 21 1.86 -6.55 9.77
CA PHE A 21 2.58 -5.33 9.38
C PHE A 21 3.39 -4.68 10.50
N GLY A 22 3.20 -5.08 11.75
CA GLY A 22 3.88 -4.49 12.90
C GLY A 22 3.50 -3.02 13.19
N VAL A 23 2.38 -2.55 12.62
CA VAL A 23 1.88 -1.18 12.74
C VAL A 23 0.38 -1.16 12.95
N ARG A 24 -0.17 -0.04 13.46
CA ARG A 24 -1.61 0.20 13.52
C ARG A 24 -2.21 0.36 12.13
N TYR A 25 -3.54 0.38 12.04
CA TYR A 25 -4.22 0.70 10.79
C TYR A 25 -3.72 2.01 10.20
N ASN A 26 -3.39 1.99 8.93
CA ASN A 26 -2.85 3.12 8.18
C ASN A 26 -3.37 3.09 6.73
N PHE A 27 -2.71 3.79 5.82
CA PHE A 27 -3.08 3.81 4.40
C PHE A 27 -3.11 2.41 3.74
N ILE A 28 -2.35 1.42 4.24
CA ILE A 28 -2.39 0.04 3.75
C ILE A 28 -3.77 -0.58 4.01
N ALA A 29 -4.35 -0.33 5.18
CA ALA A 29 -5.69 -0.81 5.49
C ALA A 29 -6.76 -0.14 4.61
N VAL A 30 -6.54 1.12 4.22
CA VAL A 30 -7.40 1.84 3.25
C VAL A 30 -7.30 1.20 1.87
N ASP A 31 -6.10 0.90 1.40
CA ASP A 31 -5.86 0.20 0.13
C ASP A 31 -6.57 -1.15 0.10
N TYR A 32 -6.60 -1.87 1.22
CA TYR A 32 -7.29 -3.16 1.33
C TYR A 32 -8.81 -3.05 1.16
N LEU A 33 -9.42 -1.93 1.49
CA LEU A 33 -10.83 -1.69 1.17
C LEU A 33 -11.05 -1.43 -0.32
N VAL A 34 -10.11 -0.82 -0.99
CA VAL A 34 -10.22 -0.53 -2.43
C VAL A 34 -10.06 -1.81 -3.26
N TYR A 35 -9.13 -2.68 -2.89
CA TYR A 35 -8.82 -3.92 -3.61
C TYR A 35 -9.41 -5.16 -2.92
N THR A 36 -10.68 -5.08 -2.59
CA THR A 36 -11.39 -6.03 -1.73
C THR A 36 -11.30 -7.48 -2.21
N HIS A 37 -11.33 -7.74 -3.53
CA HIS A 37 -11.34 -9.11 -4.06
C HIS A 37 -10.03 -9.86 -3.79
N GLU A 38 -8.90 -9.25 -4.09
CA GLU A 38 -7.57 -9.84 -3.88
C GLU A 38 -7.29 -10.02 -2.39
N VAL A 39 -7.71 -9.04 -1.59
CA VAL A 39 -7.52 -9.07 -0.14
C VAL A 39 -8.38 -10.16 0.50
N ILE A 40 -9.64 -10.30 0.10
CA ILE A 40 -10.50 -11.38 0.60
C ILE A 40 -9.91 -12.74 0.24
N GLY A 41 -9.41 -12.93 -0.98
CA GLY A 41 -8.73 -14.16 -1.38
C GLY A 41 -7.57 -14.49 -0.43
N ASN A 42 -6.62 -13.57 -0.27
CA ASN A 42 -5.47 -13.74 0.62
C ASN A 42 -5.87 -14.01 2.08
N ILE A 43 -6.86 -13.28 2.58
CA ILE A 43 -7.35 -13.47 3.96
C ILE A 43 -7.97 -14.87 4.13
N MET A 44 -8.75 -15.33 3.15
CA MET A 44 -9.38 -16.66 3.21
C MET A 44 -8.35 -17.80 3.12
N GLU A 45 -7.25 -17.60 2.40
CA GLU A 45 -6.16 -18.57 2.32
C GLU A 45 -5.27 -18.58 3.57
N SER A 46 -5.03 -17.41 4.15
CA SER A 46 -4.08 -17.26 5.27
C SER A 46 -4.72 -17.45 6.65
N TYR A 47 -6.02 -17.21 6.80
CA TYR A 47 -6.69 -17.19 8.09
C TYR A 47 -7.97 -18.04 8.10
N ALA A 48 -8.23 -18.69 9.23
CA ALA A 48 -9.47 -19.44 9.46
C ALA A 48 -10.66 -18.47 9.72
N ILE A 49 -11.15 -17.80 8.67
CA ILE A 49 -12.15 -16.72 8.77
C ILE A 49 -13.47 -17.21 9.34
N VAL A 50 -13.94 -18.42 8.95
CA VAL A 50 -15.23 -18.95 9.42
C VAL A 50 -15.26 -19.10 10.95
N PRO A 51 -14.27 -19.73 11.61
CA PRO A 51 -14.18 -19.75 13.07
C PRO A 51 -14.06 -18.36 13.70
N LEU A 52 -13.30 -17.44 13.10
CA LEU A 52 -13.11 -16.09 13.61
C LEU A 52 -14.42 -15.30 13.62
N VAL A 53 -15.15 -15.30 12.51
CA VAL A 53 -16.48 -14.67 12.40
C VAL A 53 -17.48 -15.33 13.34
N GLY A 54 -17.46 -16.66 13.43
CA GLY A 54 -18.30 -17.41 14.37
C GLY A 54 -18.06 -17.02 15.83
N ALA A 55 -16.79 -16.92 16.24
CA ALA A 55 -16.41 -16.48 17.58
C ALA A 55 -16.86 -15.03 17.85
N THR A 56 -16.68 -14.13 16.89
CA THR A 56 -17.10 -12.73 17.00
C THR A 56 -18.63 -12.62 17.15
N LEU A 57 -19.39 -13.41 16.39
CA LEU A 57 -20.86 -13.46 16.51
C LEU A 57 -21.30 -14.02 17.87
N LEU A 58 -20.67 -15.07 18.36
CA LEU A 58 -20.96 -15.65 19.68
C LEU A 58 -20.66 -14.67 20.81
N LEU A 59 -19.52 -13.99 20.76
CA LEU A 59 -19.17 -12.93 21.71
C LEU A 59 -20.18 -11.78 21.68
N THR A 60 -20.56 -11.34 20.48
CA THR A 60 -21.60 -10.32 20.31
C THR A 60 -22.91 -10.74 20.92
N ALA A 61 -23.36 -11.97 20.64
CA ALA A 61 -24.61 -12.52 21.21
C ALA A 61 -24.53 -12.63 22.75
N GLY A 62 -23.40 -13.07 23.29
CA GLY A 62 -23.16 -13.14 24.73
C GLY A 62 -23.23 -11.77 25.41
N ILE A 63 -22.56 -10.76 24.86
CA ILE A 63 -22.60 -9.39 25.39
C ILE A 63 -24.02 -8.84 25.36
N ILE A 64 -24.76 -9.04 24.26
CA ILE A 64 -26.14 -8.56 24.13
C ILE A 64 -27.05 -9.29 25.10
N PHE A 65 -26.87 -10.62 25.27
CA PHE A 65 -27.63 -11.39 26.24
C PHE A 65 -27.43 -10.86 27.67
N LEU A 66 -26.20 -10.63 28.09
CA LEU A 66 -25.88 -10.06 29.40
C LEU A 66 -26.48 -8.66 29.56
N GLN A 67 -26.34 -7.78 28.56
CA GLN A 67 -26.96 -6.48 28.56
C GLN A 67 -28.49 -6.57 28.63
N SER A 68 -29.11 -7.42 27.83
CA SER A 68 -30.58 -7.57 27.82
C SER A 68 -31.13 -8.03 29.14
N ARG A 69 -30.42 -8.92 29.85
CA ARG A 69 -30.77 -9.36 31.19
C ARG A 69 -30.74 -8.21 32.20
N HIS A 70 -29.75 -7.33 32.06
CA HIS A 70 -29.63 -6.15 32.92
C HIS A 70 -30.70 -5.09 32.59
N TYR A 71 -30.99 -4.86 31.31
CA TYR A 71 -31.98 -3.87 30.84
C TYR A 71 -33.43 -4.29 31.09
N ARG A 72 -33.78 -5.59 31.02
CA ARG A 72 -35.13 -6.08 31.32
C ARG A 72 -35.60 -5.69 32.71
N MET A 73 -34.71 -5.42 33.61
CA MET A 73 -35.04 -5.00 34.97
C MET A 73 -35.43 -3.51 35.08
N ASN A 74 -35.13 -2.66 34.07
CA ASN A 74 -35.22 -1.20 34.19
C ASN A 74 -36.05 -0.44 33.13
N VAL A 75 -36.64 -1.11 32.12
CA VAL A 75 -37.23 -0.43 30.94
C VAL A 75 -38.77 -0.33 31.00
N THR A 76 -39.34 -0.01 32.14
CA THR A 76 -40.76 0.31 32.21
C THR A 76 -41.08 1.80 32.22
N ARG A 77 -40.09 2.70 32.10
CA ARG A 77 -40.32 4.14 32.02
C ARG A 77 -40.10 4.65 30.58
N LEU A 78 -41.21 5.06 29.94
CA LEU A 78 -41.18 5.90 28.75
C LEU A 78 -40.49 7.20 29.12
N TYR A 79 -39.31 7.43 28.55
CA TYR A 79 -38.56 8.67 28.72
C TYR A 79 -39.35 9.83 28.07
N GLY A 80 -39.72 10.84 28.88
CA GLY A 80 -40.27 12.09 28.34
C GLY A 80 -39.27 12.78 27.41
N ALA A 81 -39.76 13.53 26.43
CA ALA A 81 -38.93 14.23 25.42
C ALA A 81 -37.77 15.05 26.02
N LYS A 82 -37.98 15.65 27.20
CA LYS A 82 -36.93 16.41 27.92
C LYS A 82 -35.76 15.51 28.33
N LEU A 83 -36.02 14.32 28.83
CA LEU A 83 -34.97 13.40 29.26
C LEU A 83 -34.21 12.80 28.06
N LEU A 84 -34.90 12.57 26.93
CA LEU A 84 -34.26 12.18 25.68
C LEU A 84 -33.27 13.25 25.19
N ILE A 85 -33.68 14.52 25.20
CA ILE A 85 -32.84 15.64 24.79
C ILE A 85 -31.60 15.74 25.69
N VAL A 86 -31.75 15.60 27.01
CA VAL A 86 -30.62 15.58 27.95
C VAL A 86 -29.63 14.45 27.65
N HIS A 87 -30.13 13.24 27.39
CA HIS A 87 -29.25 12.12 27.03
C HIS A 87 -28.52 12.33 25.71
N LEU A 88 -29.23 12.83 24.69
CA LEU A 88 -28.62 13.16 23.39
C LEU A 88 -27.55 14.28 23.54
N SER A 89 -27.83 15.30 24.34
CA SER A 89 -26.88 16.38 24.62
C SER A 89 -25.64 15.87 25.35
N LEU A 90 -25.81 15.03 26.38
CA LEU A 90 -24.70 14.38 27.07
C LEU A 90 -23.88 13.50 26.12
N TYR A 91 -24.56 12.70 25.31
CA TYR A 91 -23.88 11.87 24.32
C TYR A 91 -23.07 12.72 23.32
N ALA A 92 -23.63 13.82 22.84
CA ALA A 92 -22.92 14.74 21.94
C ALA A 92 -21.69 15.37 22.59
N VAL A 93 -21.78 15.78 23.88
CA VAL A 93 -20.66 16.31 24.65
C VAL A 93 -19.55 15.25 24.83
N PHE A 94 -19.94 14.03 25.21
CA PHE A 94 -18.97 12.93 25.36
C PHE A 94 -18.33 12.55 24.02
N ALA A 95 -19.11 12.47 22.93
CA ALA A 95 -18.60 12.17 21.61
C ALA A 95 -17.63 13.25 21.12
N THR A 96 -17.96 14.53 21.34
CA THR A 96 -17.08 15.65 21.00
C THR A 96 -15.81 15.64 21.84
N GLY A 97 -15.92 15.39 23.14
CA GLY A 97 -14.75 15.24 24.02
C GLY A 97 -13.83 14.08 23.62
N ALA A 98 -14.43 12.92 23.32
CA ALA A 98 -13.70 11.76 22.83
C ALA A 98 -13.00 12.06 21.49
N TYR A 99 -13.67 12.75 20.56
CA TYR A 99 -13.07 13.18 19.31
C TYR A 99 -11.82 14.03 19.52
N PHE A 100 -11.86 15.05 20.39
CA PHE A 100 -10.71 15.88 20.66
C PHE A 100 -9.58 15.13 21.37
N ILE A 101 -9.89 14.21 22.30
CA ILE A 101 -8.89 13.37 22.96
C ILE A 101 -8.20 12.47 21.93
N LEU A 102 -8.97 11.78 21.06
CA LEU A 102 -8.43 10.89 20.05
C LEU A 102 -7.60 11.65 18.99
N TRP A 103 -8.04 12.85 18.62
CA TRP A 103 -7.28 13.73 17.75
C TRP A 103 -5.98 14.21 18.38
N GLY A 104 -6.01 14.54 19.69
CA GLY A 104 -4.81 14.92 20.44
C GLY A 104 -3.79 13.78 20.55
N THR A 105 -4.23 12.54 20.73
CA THR A 105 -3.31 11.38 20.79
C THR A 105 -2.64 11.10 19.45
N HIS A 106 -3.31 11.38 18.32
CA HIS A 106 -2.71 11.22 16.98
C HIS A 106 -1.49 12.14 16.76
N THR A 107 -1.39 13.26 17.48
CA THR A 107 -0.26 14.19 17.37
C THR A 107 0.94 13.83 18.27
N LEU A 108 0.80 12.83 19.12
CA LEU A 108 1.91 12.35 19.94
C LEU A 108 2.90 11.57 19.06
N GLN A 109 4.14 12.04 19.04
CA GLN A 109 5.24 11.38 18.34
C GLN A 109 6.37 11.14 19.32
N SER A 110 6.76 9.89 19.47
CA SER A 110 7.95 9.48 20.20
C SER A 110 9.12 9.36 19.23
N ASP A 111 10.35 9.53 19.74
CA ASP A 111 11.56 9.24 18.96
C ASP A 111 11.66 7.76 18.52
N ASN A 112 10.93 6.89 19.20
CA ASN A 112 10.80 5.48 18.84
C ASN A 112 9.46 5.25 18.11
N GLN A 113 9.53 4.93 16.81
CA GLN A 113 8.34 4.69 15.99
C GLN A 113 7.43 3.56 16.51
N TYR A 114 8.00 2.54 17.15
CA TYR A 114 7.22 1.46 17.74
C TYR A 114 6.35 1.96 18.93
N VAL A 115 6.92 2.82 19.77
CA VAL A 115 6.18 3.46 20.85
C VAL A 115 5.07 4.34 20.29
N THR A 116 5.37 5.15 19.27
CA THR A 116 4.37 5.97 18.58
C THR A 116 3.19 5.14 18.08
N GLN A 117 3.45 3.98 17.47
CA GLN A 117 2.39 3.08 17.02
C GLN A 117 1.55 2.50 18.17
N LEU A 118 2.15 2.24 19.33
CA LEU A 118 1.42 1.76 20.51
C LEU A 118 0.54 2.83 21.15
N GLU A 119 0.95 4.09 21.09
CA GLU A 119 0.21 5.24 21.65
C GLU A 119 -0.97 5.67 20.75
N GLN A 120 -0.94 5.34 19.47
CA GLN A 120 -1.97 5.71 18.49
C GLN A 120 -3.21 4.82 18.58
N ASN A 121 -4.33 5.30 18.04
CA ASN A 121 -5.57 4.55 17.90
C ASN A 121 -5.80 4.17 16.44
N GLY A 122 -5.68 2.86 16.11
CA GLY A 122 -5.75 2.39 14.74
C GLY A 122 -7.06 2.71 14.01
N ALA A 123 -8.20 2.76 14.71
CA ALA A 123 -9.46 3.15 14.07
C ALA A 123 -9.46 4.64 13.68
N CYS A 124 -8.85 5.51 14.51
CA CYS A 124 -8.68 6.93 14.18
C CYS A 124 -7.68 7.11 13.04
N ASP A 125 -6.56 6.41 13.10
CA ASP A 125 -5.52 6.47 12.08
C ASP A 125 -6.04 6.00 10.72
N PHE A 126 -6.93 4.98 10.71
CA PHE A 126 -7.64 4.55 9.52
C PHE A 126 -8.50 5.68 8.91
N VAL A 127 -9.32 6.35 9.73
CA VAL A 127 -10.16 7.46 9.26
C VAL A 127 -9.32 8.62 8.73
N ILE A 128 -8.23 8.95 9.43
CA ILE A 128 -7.30 10.01 9.00
C ILE A 128 -6.62 9.64 7.69
N ALA A 129 -6.15 8.40 7.57
CA ALA A 129 -5.55 7.89 6.32
C ALA A 129 -6.55 7.90 5.17
N PHE A 130 -7.80 7.53 5.42
CA PHE A 130 -8.87 7.55 4.41
C PHE A 130 -9.19 8.98 3.92
N GLN A 131 -9.18 9.96 4.82
CA GLN A 131 -9.44 11.36 4.47
C GLN A 131 -8.21 12.08 3.92
N GLY A 132 -7.02 11.71 4.40
CA GLY A 132 -5.77 12.43 4.22
C GLY A 132 -4.91 11.97 3.04
N ASN A 133 -5.45 11.27 2.03
CA ASN A 133 -4.68 10.66 0.93
C ASN A 133 -3.97 11.67 0.00
N LYS A 134 -3.66 12.87 0.50
CA LYS A 134 -2.86 13.89 -0.20
C LYS A 134 -1.69 14.32 0.69
N LEU A 135 -0.48 14.00 0.26
CA LEU A 135 0.70 14.55 0.90
C LEU A 135 0.91 15.99 0.40
N GLU A 136 0.84 16.95 1.31
CA GLU A 136 1.24 18.33 1.05
C GLU A 136 2.74 18.45 1.36
N TYR A 137 3.57 18.38 0.32
CA TYR A 137 5.03 18.39 0.46
C TYR A 137 5.54 19.56 1.29
N ASP A 138 4.94 20.73 1.11
CA ASP A 138 5.35 21.97 1.79
C ASP A 138 5.18 21.91 3.31
N LYS A 139 4.31 21.03 3.80
CA LYS A 139 4.08 20.84 5.24
C LYS A 139 5.07 19.87 5.90
N PHE A 140 5.55 18.89 5.13
CA PHE A 140 6.30 17.75 5.69
C PHE A 140 7.80 17.78 5.34
N TYR A 141 8.17 18.55 4.32
CA TYR A 141 9.56 18.58 3.86
C TYR A 141 10.08 20.01 3.75
N ALA A 142 11.34 20.18 4.14
CA ALA A 142 12.05 21.42 3.87
C ALA A 142 12.22 21.57 2.36
N MET A 143 11.54 22.55 1.78
CA MET A 143 11.56 22.82 0.34
C MET A 143 12.62 23.85 0.00
N LEU A 144 13.37 23.57 -1.06
CA LEU A 144 14.25 24.57 -1.68
C LEU A 144 13.48 25.35 -2.74
N PRO A 145 13.82 26.63 -2.99
CA PRO A 145 13.29 27.36 -4.13
C PRO A 145 13.54 26.59 -5.43
N GLN A 146 12.53 26.50 -6.31
CA GLN A 146 12.59 25.69 -7.54
C GLN A 146 13.84 25.95 -8.40
N LYS A 147 14.25 27.23 -8.53
CA LYS A 147 15.44 27.59 -9.28
C LYS A 147 16.72 26.97 -8.69
N GLU A 148 16.80 26.93 -7.37
CA GLU A 148 17.93 26.34 -6.64
C GLU A 148 17.92 24.81 -6.77
N CYS A 149 16.75 24.16 -6.67
CA CYS A 149 16.61 22.73 -6.95
C CYS A 149 17.12 22.36 -8.34
N VAL A 150 16.69 23.10 -9.37
CA VAL A 150 17.10 22.85 -10.75
C VAL A 150 18.62 23.05 -10.92
N ARG A 151 19.18 24.09 -10.30
CA ARG A 151 20.63 24.35 -10.34
C ARG A 151 21.42 23.22 -9.71
N LEU A 152 21.04 22.82 -8.48
CA LEU A 152 21.69 21.72 -7.75
C LEU A 152 21.54 20.39 -8.47
N TYR A 153 20.35 20.10 -8.98
CA TYR A 153 20.11 18.87 -9.74
C TYR A 153 21.00 18.78 -10.98
N ARG A 154 21.11 19.86 -11.76
CA ARG A 154 22.00 19.92 -12.94
C ARG A 154 23.47 19.72 -12.55
N GLN A 155 23.90 20.37 -11.49
CA GLN A 155 25.27 20.25 -10.99
C GLN A 155 25.61 18.82 -10.53
N LEU A 156 24.72 18.21 -9.75
CA LEU A 156 24.90 16.84 -9.22
C LEU A 156 24.80 15.77 -10.30
N SER A 157 23.92 15.97 -11.28
CA SER A 157 23.68 15.01 -12.37
C SER A 157 24.67 15.16 -13.53
N GLY A 158 25.52 16.23 -13.54
CA GLY A 158 26.44 16.52 -14.63
C GLY A 158 25.74 16.83 -15.95
N LEU A 159 24.59 17.54 -15.86
CA LEU A 159 23.82 17.97 -17.01
C LEU A 159 24.37 19.26 -17.58
N ASP A 160 24.28 19.42 -18.90
CA ASP A 160 24.59 20.67 -19.58
C ASP A 160 23.56 21.79 -19.31
N SER A 161 23.74 22.95 -19.94
CA SER A 161 22.84 24.11 -19.82
C SER A 161 21.40 23.77 -20.22
N ASP A 162 21.23 22.85 -21.15
CA ASP A 162 19.92 22.41 -21.68
C ASP A 162 19.30 21.28 -20.87
N GLY A 163 19.97 20.86 -19.79
CA GLY A 163 19.51 19.78 -18.92
C GLY A 163 19.73 18.39 -19.53
N ARG A 164 20.69 18.26 -20.45
CA ARG A 164 21.02 17.00 -21.13
C ARG A 164 22.35 16.44 -20.65
N LYS A 165 22.47 15.15 -20.69
CA LYS A 165 23.74 14.44 -20.50
C LYS A 165 23.92 13.49 -21.66
N THR A 166 24.99 13.72 -22.44
CA THR A 166 25.35 12.79 -23.51
C THR A 166 26.09 11.62 -22.91
N ILE A 167 25.48 10.44 -22.98
CA ILE A 167 26.12 9.16 -22.65
C ILE A 167 26.59 8.60 -23.98
N GLY A 168 27.88 8.73 -24.25
CA GLY A 168 28.51 8.21 -25.46
C GLY A 168 28.98 6.77 -25.24
N ASP A 169 28.59 5.89 -26.15
CA ASP A 169 29.19 4.56 -26.30
C ASP A 169 29.75 4.46 -27.71
N SER A 170 31.00 4.02 -27.83
CA SER A 170 31.66 3.78 -29.11
C SER A 170 31.23 2.44 -29.76
N LEU A 171 30.46 1.61 -29.02
CA LEU A 171 30.01 0.32 -29.52
C LEU A 171 28.84 0.50 -30.50
N ARG A 172 28.83 -0.35 -31.53
CA ARG A 172 27.72 -0.42 -32.49
C ARG A 172 26.42 -0.76 -31.74
N ALA A 173 25.40 0.06 -31.93
CA ALA A 173 24.10 -0.15 -31.32
C ALA A 173 23.56 -1.55 -31.68
N GLN A 174 23.44 -2.40 -30.67
CA GLN A 174 22.73 -3.66 -30.75
C GLN A 174 21.29 -3.45 -30.26
N ARG A 175 20.33 -4.19 -30.82
CA ARG A 175 18.92 -4.15 -30.41
C ARG A 175 18.51 -5.52 -29.89
N PRO A 176 19.02 -5.94 -28.71
CA PRO A 176 18.62 -7.21 -28.11
C PRO A 176 17.17 -7.15 -27.63
N ASN A 177 16.51 -8.29 -27.53
CA ASN A 177 15.28 -8.39 -26.78
C ASN A 177 15.60 -8.19 -25.28
N ILE A 178 14.73 -7.47 -24.59
CA ILE A 178 14.87 -7.16 -23.16
C ILE A 178 13.74 -7.86 -22.41
N VAL A 179 14.09 -8.69 -21.42
CA VAL A 179 13.13 -9.31 -20.50
C VAL A 179 13.47 -8.83 -19.10
N LEU A 180 12.58 -8.04 -18.51
CA LEU A 180 12.68 -7.58 -17.13
C LEU A 180 11.72 -8.39 -16.27
N ILE A 181 12.24 -9.18 -15.33
CA ILE A 181 11.45 -9.99 -14.41
C ILE A 181 11.49 -9.33 -13.04
N THR A 182 10.33 -8.86 -12.58
CA THR A 182 10.15 -8.33 -11.23
C THR A 182 9.52 -9.40 -10.36
N VAL A 183 10.25 -9.83 -9.33
CA VAL A 183 9.80 -10.89 -8.41
C VAL A 183 9.29 -10.24 -7.13
N GLU A 184 7.99 -10.40 -6.87
CA GLU A 184 7.35 -9.88 -5.67
C GLU A 184 7.95 -10.51 -4.42
N SER A 185 8.21 -9.68 -3.39
CA SER A 185 8.67 -10.09 -2.07
C SER A 185 9.97 -10.91 -2.04
N LEU A 186 10.77 -10.90 -3.09
CA LEU A 186 12.06 -11.59 -3.11
C LEU A 186 13.08 -10.83 -2.25
N SER A 187 13.36 -11.36 -1.05
CA SER A 187 14.42 -10.84 -0.18
C SER A 187 15.75 -11.51 -0.46
N ALA A 188 16.84 -10.81 -0.20
CA ALA A 188 18.20 -11.37 -0.16
C ALA A 188 18.31 -12.53 0.83
N ASP A 189 17.51 -12.54 1.89
CA ASP A 189 17.45 -13.61 2.90
C ASP A 189 17.08 -14.99 2.32
N PHE A 190 16.47 -15.05 1.15
CA PHE A 190 16.13 -16.30 0.47
C PHE A 190 17.29 -16.87 -0.36
N LEU A 191 18.32 -16.07 -0.63
CA LEU A 191 19.41 -16.42 -1.52
C LEU A 191 20.59 -17.04 -0.76
N THR A 192 21.13 -18.13 -1.28
CA THR A 192 22.30 -18.83 -0.69
C THR A 192 23.52 -17.91 -0.61
N ARG A 193 23.70 -17.04 -1.61
CA ARG A 193 24.78 -16.05 -1.67
C ARG A 193 24.81 -15.14 -0.43
N TYR A 194 23.68 -14.83 0.16
CA TYR A 194 23.56 -13.95 1.34
C TYR A 194 23.33 -14.72 2.65
N GLY A 195 23.60 -16.03 2.64
CA GLY A 195 23.67 -16.85 3.86
C GLY A 195 22.48 -17.76 4.12
N ASN A 196 21.50 -17.84 3.20
CA ASN A 196 20.43 -18.82 3.33
C ASN A 196 20.97 -20.24 3.13
N ARG A 197 20.67 -21.14 4.09
CA ARG A 197 21.11 -22.54 4.06
C ARG A 197 20.01 -23.52 3.63
N GLN A 198 18.80 -23.03 3.36
CA GLN A 198 17.65 -23.87 3.05
C GLN A 198 17.53 -24.20 1.56
N ASN A 199 18.43 -23.66 0.72
CA ASN A 199 18.43 -23.85 -0.73
C ASN A 199 17.06 -23.54 -1.39
N LEU A 200 16.48 -22.39 -1.05
CA LEU A 200 15.14 -22.00 -1.51
C LEU A 200 15.12 -21.56 -2.97
N THR A 201 16.24 -21.03 -3.47
CA THR A 201 16.33 -20.43 -4.81
C THR A 201 17.45 -21.05 -5.66
N PRO A 202 17.52 -22.39 -5.81
CA PRO A 202 18.70 -23.06 -6.41
C PRO A 202 18.94 -22.66 -7.87
N GLN A 203 17.90 -22.38 -8.63
CA GLN A 203 18.02 -21.98 -10.04
C GLN A 203 18.51 -20.52 -10.14
N LEU A 204 18.04 -19.63 -9.28
CA LEU A 204 18.49 -18.25 -9.24
C LEU A 204 19.94 -18.17 -8.77
N ASP A 205 20.30 -18.91 -7.71
CA ASP A 205 21.68 -19.03 -7.24
C ASP A 205 22.63 -19.54 -8.32
N ARG A 206 22.19 -20.50 -9.14
CA ARG A 206 22.94 -20.99 -10.29
C ARG A 206 23.08 -19.92 -11.39
N LEU A 207 22.01 -19.20 -11.70
CA LEU A 207 22.00 -18.13 -12.71
C LEU A 207 22.98 -17.01 -12.30
N MET A 208 23.04 -16.66 -11.03
CA MET A 208 23.94 -15.62 -10.52
C MET A 208 25.41 -15.93 -10.72
N GLN A 209 25.82 -17.22 -10.85
CA GLN A 209 27.23 -17.58 -11.07
C GLN A 209 27.75 -17.13 -12.43
N GLY A 210 26.87 -17.01 -13.45
CA GLY A 210 27.23 -16.59 -14.80
C GLY A 210 26.73 -15.19 -15.18
N SER A 211 26.27 -14.40 -14.23
CA SER A 211 25.60 -13.13 -14.45
C SER A 211 26.28 -11.97 -13.75
N LEU A 212 25.99 -10.74 -14.20
CA LEU A 212 26.32 -9.54 -13.44
C LEU A 212 25.32 -9.43 -12.26
N VAL A 213 25.85 -9.39 -11.05
CA VAL A 213 25.05 -9.32 -9.82
C VAL A 213 25.36 -8.02 -9.09
N PHE A 214 24.31 -7.29 -8.73
CA PHE A 214 24.41 -6.08 -7.92
C PHE A 214 24.17 -6.42 -6.45
N ASP A 215 25.23 -6.52 -5.67
CA ASP A 215 25.14 -6.96 -4.25
C ASP A 215 24.48 -5.92 -3.33
N SER A 216 24.46 -4.67 -3.72
CA SER A 216 23.88 -3.55 -2.95
C SER A 216 22.65 -2.95 -3.65
N LEU A 217 21.82 -3.77 -4.25
CA LEU A 217 20.57 -3.36 -4.86
C LEU A 217 19.45 -3.41 -3.82
N TYR A 218 18.77 -2.30 -3.62
CA TYR A 218 17.64 -2.18 -2.70
C TYR A 218 16.37 -1.85 -3.46
N ALA A 219 15.25 -2.37 -2.97
CA ALA A 219 13.95 -1.97 -3.47
C ALA A 219 13.73 -0.47 -3.22
N ALA A 220 13.16 0.23 -4.20
CA ALA A 220 12.90 1.67 -4.11
C ALA A 220 11.77 2.02 -3.10
N GLY A 221 11.03 1.03 -2.63
CA GLY A 221 9.97 1.17 -1.63
C GLY A 221 9.46 -0.19 -1.19
N ASN A 222 8.64 -0.19 -0.16
CA ASN A 222 8.06 -1.39 0.46
C ASN A 222 6.69 -1.80 -0.13
N ARG A 223 6.31 -1.26 -1.28
CA ARG A 223 5.06 -1.56 -1.99
C ARG A 223 5.35 -1.80 -3.46
N THR A 224 4.63 -2.75 -4.07
CA THR A 224 4.75 -3.13 -5.49
C THR A 224 4.71 -1.93 -6.41
N VAL A 225 3.73 -1.05 -6.24
CA VAL A 225 3.59 0.18 -7.07
C VAL A 225 4.78 1.11 -6.98
N ARG A 226 5.50 1.14 -5.85
CA ARG A 226 6.70 1.98 -5.69
C ARG A 226 7.88 1.44 -6.47
N GLY A 227 8.06 0.13 -6.45
CA GLY A 227 9.06 -0.54 -7.27
C GLY A 227 8.77 -0.38 -8.75
N LEU A 228 7.53 -0.60 -9.16
CA LEU A 228 7.10 -0.45 -10.55
C LEU A 228 7.21 1.01 -11.03
N GLU A 229 6.87 2.00 -10.20
CA GLU A 229 7.06 3.43 -10.47
C GLU A 229 8.52 3.73 -10.76
N ALA A 230 9.43 3.29 -9.89
CA ALA A 230 10.85 3.52 -10.05
C ALA A 230 11.42 2.86 -11.33
N LEU A 231 11.01 1.62 -11.62
CA LEU A 231 11.47 0.87 -12.79
C LEU A 231 10.91 1.44 -14.10
N SER A 232 9.64 1.82 -14.12
CA SER A 232 8.97 2.26 -15.35
C SER A 232 9.22 3.71 -15.70
N LEU A 233 9.42 4.58 -14.69
CA LEU A 233 9.62 6.01 -14.87
C LEU A 233 11.06 6.45 -14.64
N CYS A 234 11.94 5.58 -14.13
CA CYS A 234 13.31 5.94 -13.71
C CYS A 234 13.33 7.09 -12.70
N LEU A 235 12.29 7.18 -11.87
CA LEU A 235 12.16 8.21 -10.84
C LEU A 235 12.24 7.57 -9.45
N PRO A 236 12.97 8.15 -8.49
CA PRO A 236 12.87 7.71 -7.12
C PRO A 236 11.42 7.93 -6.63
N PRO A 237 10.84 6.99 -5.87
CA PRO A 237 9.51 7.14 -5.35
C PRO A 237 9.37 8.41 -4.52
N SER A 238 8.39 9.21 -4.88
CA SER A 238 8.05 10.42 -4.13
C SER A 238 7.15 10.08 -2.95
N ALA A 239 7.13 10.93 -1.93
CA ALA A 239 6.16 10.80 -0.85
C ALA A 239 4.71 10.96 -1.36
N GLY A 240 3.75 10.46 -0.58
CA GLY A 240 2.33 10.45 -0.96
C GLY A 240 1.98 9.25 -1.85
N GLU A 241 0.89 9.34 -2.58
CA GLU A 241 0.40 8.26 -3.44
C GLU A 241 1.29 8.05 -4.67
N SER A 242 1.54 6.79 -5.04
CA SER A 242 2.30 6.44 -6.25
C SER A 242 1.69 7.08 -7.51
N ILE A 243 2.53 7.51 -8.42
CA ILE A 243 2.10 8.05 -9.72
C ILE A 243 1.21 7.03 -10.47
N ILE A 244 1.50 5.73 -10.34
CA ILE A 244 0.72 4.66 -10.97
C ILE A 244 -0.75 4.73 -10.55
N LYS A 245 -1.04 5.00 -9.28
CA LYS A 245 -2.39 5.09 -8.73
C LYS A 245 -3.12 6.40 -9.02
N ARG A 246 -2.42 7.44 -9.42
CA ARG A 246 -3.02 8.77 -9.64
C ARG A 246 -3.89 8.77 -10.90
N LYS A 247 -4.97 9.55 -10.89
CA LYS A 247 -5.80 9.77 -12.08
C LYS A 247 -5.02 10.40 -13.24
N ALA A 248 -4.04 11.24 -12.94
CA ALA A 248 -3.13 11.86 -13.91
C ALA A 248 -1.82 11.06 -13.98
N ASN A 249 -1.90 9.81 -14.41
CA ASN A 249 -0.77 8.87 -14.48
C ASN A 249 -0.14 8.74 -15.88
N ARG A 250 -0.57 9.57 -16.83
CA ARG A 250 -0.02 9.60 -18.19
C ARG A 250 1.22 10.49 -18.24
N MET A 251 2.36 9.90 -18.53
CA MET A 251 3.67 10.56 -18.43
C MET A 251 4.17 11.20 -19.73
N GLY A 252 3.32 11.26 -20.77
CA GLY A 252 3.64 12.00 -21.99
C GLY A 252 4.93 11.54 -22.71
N GLY A 253 5.22 10.24 -22.67
CA GLY A 253 6.43 9.70 -23.32
C GLY A 253 7.66 9.59 -22.40
N LEU A 254 7.51 9.86 -21.10
CA LEU A 254 8.62 9.78 -20.13
C LEU A 254 8.80 8.40 -19.46
N SER A 255 8.03 7.38 -19.89
CA SER A 255 8.22 6.03 -19.39
C SER A 255 9.24 5.23 -20.19
N VAL A 256 9.85 4.22 -19.59
CA VAL A 256 10.74 3.26 -20.28
C VAL A 256 10.02 2.62 -21.46
N GLY A 257 8.74 2.25 -21.29
CA GLY A 257 7.93 1.68 -22.39
C GLY A 257 7.75 2.63 -23.55
N SER A 258 7.44 3.90 -23.27
CA SER A 258 7.31 4.92 -24.33
C SER A 258 8.65 5.16 -25.05
N VAL A 259 9.76 5.26 -24.32
CA VAL A 259 11.10 5.44 -24.91
C VAL A 259 11.45 4.25 -25.81
N LEU A 260 11.27 3.02 -25.33
CA LEU A 260 11.55 1.82 -26.10
C LEU A 260 10.64 1.70 -27.35
N SER A 261 9.37 2.06 -27.20
CA SER A 261 8.43 2.07 -28.35
C SER A 261 8.86 3.05 -29.43
N HIS A 262 9.37 4.25 -29.06
CA HIS A 262 9.93 5.20 -30.03
C HIS A 262 11.21 4.67 -30.72
N LEU A 263 11.94 3.76 -30.07
CA LEU A 263 13.08 3.06 -30.66
C LEU A 263 12.69 1.83 -31.51
N GLY A 264 11.39 1.58 -31.67
CA GLY A 264 10.85 0.48 -32.48
C GLY A 264 10.70 -0.85 -31.75
N TYR A 265 10.76 -0.87 -30.42
CA TYR A 265 10.44 -2.05 -29.63
C TYR A 265 8.92 -2.17 -29.41
N ARG A 266 8.44 -3.39 -29.28
CA ARG A 266 7.12 -3.69 -28.73
C ARG A 266 7.29 -3.92 -27.24
N ALA A 267 6.85 -2.96 -26.44
CA ALA A 267 6.92 -3.07 -24.98
C ALA A 267 5.66 -3.74 -24.45
N GLN A 268 5.82 -4.76 -23.61
CA GLN A 268 4.71 -5.50 -22.99
C GLN A 268 4.86 -5.48 -21.47
N PHE A 269 3.75 -5.30 -20.78
CA PHE A 269 3.62 -5.50 -19.35
C PHE A 269 2.79 -6.75 -19.11
N ILE A 270 3.42 -7.80 -18.59
CA ILE A 270 2.79 -9.11 -18.38
C ILE A 270 2.61 -9.27 -16.87
N TYR A 271 1.37 -9.51 -16.44
CA TYR A 271 1.01 -9.64 -15.04
C TYR A 271 0.10 -10.85 -14.82
N GLY A 272 0.43 -11.73 -13.85
CA GLY A 272 -0.35 -12.95 -13.60
C GLY A 272 -1.71 -12.72 -12.93
N GLY A 273 -1.89 -11.56 -12.27
CA GLY A 273 -3.15 -11.15 -11.65
C GLY A 273 -3.99 -10.24 -12.54
N ASP A 274 -5.05 -9.66 -11.97
CA ASP A 274 -5.87 -8.63 -12.63
C ASP A 274 -5.15 -7.28 -12.56
N SER A 275 -4.85 -6.69 -13.71
CA SER A 275 -4.12 -5.43 -13.82
C SER A 275 -4.90 -4.20 -13.31
N TYR A 276 -6.17 -4.37 -12.95
CA TYR A 276 -6.92 -3.37 -12.19
C TYR A 276 -6.30 -3.12 -10.81
N PHE A 277 -5.67 -4.14 -10.24
CA PHE A 277 -4.94 -4.01 -8.98
C PHE A 277 -3.89 -2.89 -9.08
N ASP A 278 -3.88 -2.00 -8.08
CA ASP A 278 -2.98 -0.86 -8.01
C ASP A 278 -3.00 0.06 -9.25
N ASN A 279 -4.09 0.00 -10.05
CA ASN A 279 -4.25 0.79 -11.28
C ASN A 279 -3.18 0.53 -12.35
N MET A 280 -2.52 -0.65 -12.28
CA MET A 280 -1.42 -0.99 -13.18
C MET A 280 -1.85 -1.02 -14.64
N GLY A 281 -3.02 -1.58 -14.93
CA GLY A 281 -3.54 -1.68 -16.30
C GLY A 281 -3.71 -0.32 -16.98
N ASP A 282 -4.30 0.64 -16.27
CA ASP A 282 -4.47 2.01 -16.78
C ASP A 282 -3.12 2.71 -16.98
N PHE A 283 -2.24 2.62 -15.98
CA PHE A 283 -0.93 3.23 -16.04
C PHE A 283 -0.08 2.68 -17.21
N PHE A 284 0.11 1.37 -17.28
CA PHE A 284 1.00 0.79 -18.29
C PHE A 284 0.46 0.95 -19.71
N SER A 285 -0.88 0.78 -19.93
CA SER A 285 -1.49 0.96 -21.25
C SER A 285 -1.33 2.40 -21.79
N HIS A 286 -1.37 3.41 -20.91
CA HIS A 286 -1.21 4.81 -21.31
C HIS A 286 0.26 5.27 -21.39
N ASN A 287 1.21 4.42 -20.97
CA ASN A 287 2.63 4.75 -20.92
C ASN A 287 3.49 3.85 -21.83
N GLY A 288 2.93 3.40 -22.93
CA GLY A 288 3.69 2.77 -24.04
C GLY A 288 3.82 1.26 -23.94
N TYR A 289 3.03 0.59 -23.08
CA TYR A 289 3.04 -0.86 -22.97
C TYR A 289 1.72 -1.47 -23.47
N GLU A 290 1.82 -2.63 -24.07
CA GLU A 290 0.70 -3.54 -24.25
C GLU A 290 0.52 -4.34 -22.95
N VAL A 291 -0.66 -4.28 -22.35
CA VAL A 291 -0.95 -4.96 -21.08
C VAL A 291 -1.50 -6.35 -21.37
N ILE A 292 -0.87 -7.35 -20.78
CA ILE A 292 -1.30 -8.76 -20.80
C ILE A 292 -1.47 -9.18 -19.34
N ASP A 293 -2.69 -9.42 -18.93
CA ASP A 293 -3.03 -9.78 -17.55
C ASP A 293 -3.86 -11.07 -17.49
N ARG A 294 -4.33 -11.44 -16.31
CA ARG A 294 -5.15 -12.64 -16.09
C ARG A 294 -6.36 -12.71 -17.03
N LYS A 295 -6.98 -11.58 -17.36
CA LYS A 295 -8.14 -11.53 -18.27
C LYS A 295 -7.80 -11.81 -19.73
N SER A 296 -6.54 -11.62 -20.10
CA SER A 296 -6.03 -11.93 -21.44
C SER A 296 -5.75 -13.43 -21.65
N ILE A 297 -5.73 -14.22 -20.56
CA ILE A 297 -5.42 -15.64 -20.57
C ILE A 297 -6.72 -16.43 -20.50
N PRO A 298 -7.05 -17.27 -21.50
CA PRO A 298 -8.24 -18.13 -21.46
C PRO A 298 -8.23 -19.05 -20.23
N ASP A 299 -9.37 -19.25 -19.59
CA ASP A 299 -9.48 -20.04 -18.36
C ASP A 299 -9.00 -21.49 -18.51
N ASN A 300 -9.13 -22.07 -19.70
CA ASN A 300 -8.64 -23.43 -20.01
C ASN A 300 -7.11 -23.55 -20.08
N GLN A 301 -6.38 -22.42 -20.06
CA GLN A 301 -4.91 -22.38 -20.04
C GLN A 301 -4.35 -22.11 -18.64
N VAL A 302 -5.23 -21.87 -17.68
CA VAL A 302 -4.83 -21.67 -16.28
C VAL A 302 -4.88 -23.03 -15.59
N THR A 303 -3.71 -23.52 -15.21
CA THR A 303 -3.56 -24.76 -14.43
C THR A 303 -3.08 -24.39 -13.03
N PHE A 304 -3.91 -24.65 -12.02
CA PHE A 304 -3.54 -24.60 -10.61
C PHE A 304 -3.57 -25.98 -10.02
#